data_99c51ca7607b68e25d354021fd2bd723
#
_entry.id   99c51ca7607b68e25d354021fd2bd723
#
_cell.length_a   1.000
_cell.length_b   1.000
_cell.length_c   1.000
_cell.angle_alpha   90.00
_cell.angle_beta   90.00
_cell.angle_gamma   90.00
#
_symmetry.space_group_name_H-M   'P 1'
#
loop_
_entity.id
_entity.type
_entity.pdbx_description
1 polymer ?
#
loop_
_entity_poly.entity_id
_entity_poly.type
_entity_poly.pdbx_seq_one_letter_code
_entity_poly.pdbx_strand_id
1 'polypeptide(L)'
;MTEKRIKPRVCHLTTVHDPLDDRIFHKECKSLEEAGYETTIIAPHPKDTMVDGIRIVGLRKAKKRWSRIFLLPPQVFCKAIREKADIYHFHDPELIPVGIALRLFLNKKVVYDVHEDYSKQVLSKPYLPGASRKTLAVIIRALENLSSIIFSGIVTATDDIRNNFSHHKKAVSVKNYPVMSYFQDEKNNTQVRKEFRVVYVGGVSKTRGIVEAIQALEYIEKPIKLIICGDFNLYDEGLRLYQFKGIHKVESLGWISHESIGQVLKTCDAGLVCLHPLPNYLTALPVKLFEYLAAGLPVIASDFPVLKIIVDGNRCGLCVNPLDPRAIAAAMEYLMDHPEERAEMGLNGMHAVEKGYNWNAERQKLLDLYKGILKR
;
A
#
# COMPACT_ATOMS: atom_id res chain seq x y z
N MET A 1 40.88 21.26 -3.15
CA MET A 1 40.01 21.03 -1.99
C MET A 1 38.58 20.97 -2.49
N THR A 2 38.01 19.77 -2.67
CA THR A 2 36.61 19.59 -3.06
C THR A 2 35.76 19.95 -1.86
N GLU A 3 34.99 21.03 -1.93
CA GLU A 3 33.94 21.34 -0.96
C GLU A 3 33.08 20.11 -0.74
N LYS A 4 33.07 19.59 0.47
CA LYS A 4 32.23 18.49 0.90
C LYS A 4 30.77 18.99 0.80
N ARG A 5 30.09 18.74 -0.30
CA ARG A 5 28.70 19.11 -0.50
C ARG A 5 27.91 18.50 0.66
N ILE A 6 27.38 19.31 1.56
CA ILE A 6 26.60 18.86 2.69
C ILE A 6 25.33 18.19 2.11
N LYS A 7 25.16 16.89 2.35
CA LYS A 7 23.98 16.16 1.91
C LYS A 7 22.73 16.75 2.59
N PRO A 8 21.66 17.08 1.85
CA PRO A 8 20.42 17.51 2.48
C PRO A 8 19.85 16.38 3.37
N ARG A 9 19.32 16.76 4.53
CA ARG A 9 18.78 15.84 5.52
C ARG A 9 17.27 15.73 5.42
N VAL A 10 16.77 14.52 5.38
CA VAL A 10 15.33 14.21 5.35
C VAL A 10 14.96 13.33 6.53
N CYS A 11 13.89 13.67 7.23
CA CYS A 11 13.39 12.90 8.35
C CYS A 11 11.92 12.49 8.10
N HIS A 12 11.70 11.20 7.87
CA HIS A 12 10.37 10.61 7.78
C HIS A 12 9.80 10.36 9.18
N LEU A 13 8.51 10.65 9.38
CA LEU A 13 7.84 10.57 10.68
C LEU A 13 6.60 9.69 10.57
N THR A 14 6.53 8.63 11.37
CA THR A 14 5.33 7.79 11.47
C THR A 14 5.11 7.28 12.89
N THR A 15 3.84 7.10 13.26
CA THR A 15 3.39 6.50 14.53
C THR A 15 2.68 5.17 14.32
N VAL A 16 2.39 4.80 13.05
CA VAL A 16 1.58 3.64 12.67
C VAL A 16 2.40 2.61 11.94
N HIS A 17 3.19 3.04 10.96
CA HIS A 17 3.89 2.15 10.03
C HIS A 17 5.08 1.48 10.67
N ASP A 18 5.36 0.25 10.23
CA ASP A 18 6.60 -0.43 10.53
C ASP A 18 7.79 0.39 9.99
N PRO A 19 8.93 0.47 10.69
CA PRO A 19 10.10 1.19 10.18
C PRO A 19 10.62 0.65 8.85
N LEU A 20 10.34 -0.61 8.50
CA LEU A 20 10.66 -1.25 7.22
C LEU A 20 9.43 -1.34 6.29
N ASP A 21 8.49 -0.41 6.42
CA ASP A 21 7.31 -0.32 5.54
C ASP A 21 7.70 -0.25 4.06
N ASP A 22 6.93 -0.94 3.21
CA ASP A 22 7.19 -1.03 1.78
C ASP A 22 7.30 0.34 1.09
N ARG A 23 6.34 1.24 1.38
CA ARG A 23 6.32 2.58 0.77
C ARG A 23 7.38 3.49 1.38
N ILE A 24 7.43 3.57 2.72
CA ILE A 24 8.27 4.54 3.41
C ILE A 24 9.75 4.15 3.30
N PHE A 25 10.10 2.92 3.72
CA PHE A 25 11.49 2.49 3.75
C PHE A 25 12.00 2.03 2.38
N HIS A 26 11.35 0.98 1.81
CA HIS A 26 11.87 0.31 0.62
C HIS A 26 11.76 1.14 -0.66
N LYS A 27 10.84 2.10 -0.70
CA LYS A 27 10.63 2.96 -1.87
C LYS A 27 11.11 4.38 -1.63
N GLU A 28 10.50 5.15 -0.73
CA GLU A 28 10.79 6.56 -0.58
C GLU A 28 12.17 6.82 0.01
N CYS A 29 12.49 6.24 1.17
CA CYS A 29 13.76 6.48 1.85
C CYS A 29 14.96 5.94 1.05
N LYS A 30 14.86 4.72 0.48
CA LYS A 30 15.91 4.19 -0.39
C LYS A 30 16.14 5.07 -1.62
N SER A 31 15.07 5.55 -2.24
CA SER A 31 15.16 6.46 -3.39
C SER A 31 15.82 7.79 -3.06
N LEU A 32 15.58 8.32 -1.86
CA LEU A 32 16.22 9.56 -1.38
C LEU A 32 17.70 9.32 -1.05
N GLU A 33 18.03 8.21 -0.40
CA GLU A 33 19.41 7.84 -0.09
C GLU A 33 20.23 7.70 -1.38
N GLU A 34 19.73 6.96 -2.38
CA GLU A 34 20.34 6.81 -3.70
C GLU A 34 20.47 8.15 -4.44
N ALA A 35 19.58 9.10 -4.21
CA ALA A 35 19.65 10.46 -4.76
C ALA A 35 20.58 11.38 -3.97
N GLY A 36 21.26 10.88 -2.92
CA GLY A 36 22.28 11.59 -2.16
C GLY A 36 21.74 12.38 -0.96
N TYR A 37 20.56 12.09 -0.47
CA TYR A 37 20.06 12.65 0.79
C TYR A 37 20.55 11.79 1.98
N GLU A 38 20.68 12.43 3.16
CA GLU A 38 20.86 11.73 4.44
C GLU A 38 19.47 11.47 5.03
N THR A 39 19.06 10.20 5.11
CA THR A 39 17.67 9.85 5.43
C THR A 39 17.56 9.23 6.82
N THR A 40 16.61 9.72 7.61
CA THR A 40 16.24 9.19 8.94
C THR A 40 14.74 8.86 8.97
N ILE A 41 14.37 7.81 9.69
CA ILE A 41 12.96 7.45 9.96
C ILE A 41 12.75 7.45 11.47
N ILE A 42 11.75 8.19 11.96
CA ILE A 42 11.23 8.10 13.33
C ILE A 42 9.97 7.25 13.29
N ALA A 43 10.04 6.03 13.82
CA ALA A 43 8.96 5.03 13.73
C ALA A 43 8.86 4.16 14.99
N PRO A 44 7.75 3.43 15.20
CA PRO A 44 7.62 2.44 16.28
C PRO A 44 8.69 1.36 16.16
N HIS A 45 9.72 1.41 17.00
CA HIS A 45 10.82 0.43 17.05
C HIS A 45 11.42 0.39 18.47
N PRO A 46 11.86 -0.77 18.98
CA PRO A 46 12.34 -0.90 20.36
C PRO A 46 13.63 -0.12 20.66
N LYS A 47 14.46 0.14 19.65
CA LYS A 47 15.75 0.84 19.79
C LYS A 47 16.13 1.60 18.53
N ASP A 48 17.05 2.55 18.65
CA ASP A 48 17.66 3.18 17.48
C ASP A 48 18.54 2.16 16.75
N THR A 49 18.52 2.17 15.42
CA THR A 49 19.30 1.25 14.58
C THR A 49 19.62 1.88 13.23
N MET A 50 20.43 1.20 12.43
CA MET A 50 20.76 1.55 11.05
C MET A 50 20.44 0.35 10.16
N VAL A 51 19.71 0.56 9.06
CA VAL A 51 19.40 -0.46 8.07
C VAL A 51 19.65 0.14 6.68
N ASP A 52 20.44 -0.50 5.85
CA ASP A 52 20.77 -0.08 4.47
C ASP A 52 21.17 1.41 4.35
N GLY A 53 21.96 1.93 5.31
CA GLY A 53 22.39 3.33 5.34
C GLY A 53 21.34 4.32 5.87
N ILE A 54 20.10 3.87 6.14
CA ILE A 54 19.01 4.69 6.67
C ILE A 54 18.94 4.54 8.18
N ARG A 55 18.94 5.67 8.90
CA ARG A 55 18.85 5.70 10.35
C ARG A 55 17.39 5.54 10.80
N ILE A 56 17.14 4.60 11.68
CA ILE A 56 15.84 4.39 12.34
C ILE A 56 15.95 4.86 13.78
N VAL A 57 15.12 5.83 14.16
CA VAL A 57 15.01 6.36 15.54
C VAL A 57 13.74 5.78 16.16
N GLY A 58 13.92 4.91 17.14
CA GLY A 58 12.86 4.14 17.74
C GLY A 58 11.86 4.96 18.56
N LEU A 59 10.57 4.71 18.37
CA LEU A 59 9.48 5.15 19.23
C LEU A 59 8.90 3.96 19.98
N ARG A 60 8.43 4.16 21.21
CA ARG A 60 7.70 3.11 21.93
C ARG A 60 6.41 2.78 21.20
N LYS A 61 6.16 1.51 20.92
CA LYS A 61 4.91 1.05 20.31
C LYS A 61 3.73 1.37 21.23
N ALA A 62 2.74 2.11 20.71
CA ALA A 62 1.54 2.42 21.47
C ALA A 62 0.64 1.17 21.62
N LYS A 63 0.22 0.84 22.84
CA LYS A 63 -0.68 -0.31 23.10
C LYS A 63 -2.14 -0.01 22.75
N LYS A 64 -2.55 1.27 22.81
CA LYS A 64 -3.94 1.72 22.60
C LYS A 64 -3.98 2.85 21.57
N ARG A 65 -5.06 2.93 20.80
CA ARG A 65 -5.26 3.96 19.76
C ARG A 65 -5.16 5.39 20.32
N TRP A 66 -5.78 5.67 21.47
CA TRP A 66 -5.71 6.99 22.09
C TRP A 66 -4.29 7.38 22.50
N SER A 67 -3.48 6.44 23.02
CA SER A 67 -2.08 6.71 23.37
C SER A 67 -1.24 7.02 22.12
N ARG A 68 -1.53 6.41 21.00
CA ARG A 68 -0.91 6.73 19.71
C ARG A 68 -1.24 8.17 19.29
N ILE A 69 -2.52 8.57 19.37
CA ILE A 69 -2.97 9.87 18.89
C ILE A 69 -2.50 11.01 19.81
N PHE A 70 -2.43 10.82 21.13
CA PHE A 70 -2.15 11.91 22.07
C PHE A 70 -0.76 11.87 22.70
N LEU A 71 -0.16 10.70 22.89
CA LEU A 71 1.14 10.57 23.59
C LEU A 71 2.34 10.43 22.65
N LEU A 72 2.16 9.90 21.45
CA LEU A 72 3.28 9.76 20.50
C LEU A 72 3.64 11.07 19.79
N PRO A 73 2.71 11.93 19.32
CA PRO A 73 3.08 13.14 18.60
C PRO A 73 4.07 14.05 19.34
N PRO A 74 3.93 14.33 20.65
CA PRO A 74 4.95 15.08 21.39
C PRO A 74 6.33 14.41 21.40
N GLN A 75 6.38 13.08 21.52
CA GLN A 75 7.65 12.34 21.48
C GLN A 75 8.29 12.42 20.09
N VAL A 76 7.49 12.28 19.01
CA VAL A 76 7.93 12.45 17.62
C VAL A 76 8.51 13.85 17.44
N PHE A 77 7.82 14.89 17.90
CA PHE A 77 8.30 16.27 17.82
C PHE A 77 9.66 16.47 18.50
N CYS A 78 9.80 15.99 19.76
CA CYS A 78 11.07 16.10 20.50
C CYS A 78 12.23 15.35 19.79
N LYS A 79 11.96 14.17 19.22
CA LYS A 79 12.98 13.43 18.47
C LYS A 79 13.29 14.12 17.13
N ALA A 80 12.27 14.56 16.40
CA ALA A 80 12.40 15.25 15.12
C ALA A 80 13.31 16.50 15.23
N ILE A 81 13.14 17.33 16.25
CA ILE A 81 13.98 18.52 16.46
C ILE A 81 15.47 18.16 16.59
N ARG A 82 15.78 17.03 17.25
CA ARG A 82 17.17 16.58 17.44
C ARG A 82 17.84 16.13 16.15
N GLU A 83 17.08 15.65 15.17
CA GLU A 83 17.60 15.22 13.87
C GLU A 83 18.03 16.40 12.97
N LYS A 84 17.57 17.63 13.26
CA LYS A 84 17.94 18.86 12.55
C LYS A 84 17.79 18.75 11.03
N ALA A 85 16.75 18.02 10.56
CA ALA A 85 16.51 17.79 9.15
C ALA A 85 16.16 19.09 8.40
N ASP A 86 16.44 19.11 7.10
CA ASP A 86 16.04 20.19 6.19
C ASP A 86 14.58 20.01 5.76
N ILE A 87 14.15 18.75 5.57
CA ILE A 87 12.79 18.38 5.23
C ILE A 87 12.29 17.35 6.24
N TYR A 88 11.08 17.57 6.76
CA TYR A 88 10.32 16.59 7.54
C TYR A 88 9.16 16.09 6.71
N HIS A 89 9.05 14.76 6.53
CA HIS A 89 8.03 14.11 5.76
C HIS A 89 7.21 13.18 6.68
N PHE A 90 5.95 13.51 6.96
CA PHE A 90 5.13 12.73 7.86
C PHE A 90 3.98 12.02 7.13
N HIS A 91 3.59 10.83 7.64
CA HIS A 91 2.70 9.89 6.97
C HIS A 91 1.33 9.71 7.63
N ASP A 92 1.20 10.11 8.89
CA ASP A 92 -0.03 9.85 9.65
C ASP A 92 -0.77 11.15 9.98
N PRO A 93 -2.12 11.20 9.87
CA PRO A 93 -2.89 12.42 10.11
C PRO A 93 -2.78 12.93 11.55
N GLU A 94 -2.53 12.07 12.54
CA GLU A 94 -2.28 12.49 13.93
C GLU A 94 -0.97 13.28 14.10
N LEU A 95 -0.08 13.28 13.11
CA LEU A 95 1.14 14.08 13.10
C LEU A 95 0.95 15.47 12.45
N ILE A 96 -0.24 15.82 11.97
CA ILE A 96 -0.54 17.16 11.45
C ILE A 96 -0.13 18.26 12.46
N PRO A 97 -0.44 18.17 13.78
CA PRO A 97 0.02 19.17 14.74
C PRO A 97 1.55 19.28 14.84
N VAL A 98 2.26 18.15 14.70
CA VAL A 98 3.73 18.12 14.68
C VAL A 98 4.26 18.84 13.43
N GLY A 99 3.69 18.55 12.27
CA GLY A 99 4.02 19.21 11.01
C GLY A 99 3.81 20.73 11.07
N ILE A 100 2.69 21.18 11.66
CA ILE A 100 2.38 22.59 11.90
C ILE A 100 3.44 23.23 12.81
N ALA A 101 3.78 22.57 13.91
CA ALA A 101 4.77 23.07 14.86
C ALA A 101 6.17 23.19 14.23
N LEU A 102 6.61 22.18 13.49
CA LEU A 102 7.89 22.20 12.75
C LEU A 102 7.92 23.32 11.71
N ARG A 103 6.80 23.57 11.05
CA ARG A 103 6.69 24.60 10.00
C ARG A 103 6.66 26.01 10.56
N LEU A 104 5.79 26.28 11.55
CA LEU A 104 5.54 27.61 12.04
C LEU A 104 6.58 28.08 13.09
N PHE A 105 6.97 27.22 14.03
CA PHE A 105 7.88 27.60 15.11
C PHE A 105 9.36 27.40 14.75
N LEU A 106 9.69 26.45 13.89
CA LEU A 106 11.07 26.14 13.53
C LEU A 106 11.41 26.47 12.07
N ASN A 107 10.47 27.04 11.32
CA ASN A 107 10.60 27.38 9.89
C ASN A 107 11.16 26.25 9.01
N LYS A 108 10.83 25.01 9.33
CA LYS A 108 11.30 23.84 8.60
C LYS A 108 10.46 23.59 7.35
N LYS A 109 11.02 22.90 6.37
CA LYS A 109 10.24 22.40 5.22
C LYS A 109 9.50 21.14 5.66
N VAL A 110 8.20 21.10 5.40
CA VAL A 110 7.33 20.00 5.83
C VAL A 110 6.54 19.47 4.64
N VAL A 111 6.55 18.16 4.48
CA VAL A 111 5.76 17.41 3.48
C VAL A 111 4.80 16.51 4.22
N TYR A 112 3.54 16.49 3.78
CA TYR A 112 2.52 15.56 4.27
C TYR A 112 2.25 14.51 3.19
N ASP A 113 2.44 13.22 3.50
CA ASP A 113 2.09 12.11 2.64
C ASP A 113 0.75 11.49 3.06
N VAL A 114 -0.22 11.55 2.17
CA VAL A 114 -1.59 11.09 2.39
C VAL A 114 -1.77 9.74 1.72
N HIS A 115 -1.66 8.67 2.49
CA HIS A 115 -1.75 7.29 2.00
C HIS A 115 -3.17 6.86 1.64
N GLU A 116 -4.17 7.37 2.38
CA GLU A 116 -5.58 7.03 2.20
C GLU A 116 -6.46 8.27 2.30
N ASP A 117 -7.66 8.25 1.71
CA ASP A 117 -8.68 9.27 1.96
C ASP A 117 -9.31 9.01 3.35
N TYR A 118 -8.72 9.62 4.39
CA TYR A 118 -9.15 9.42 5.77
C TYR A 118 -10.61 9.81 6.01
N SER A 119 -11.12 10.78 5.27
CA SER A 119 -12.53 11.16 5.34
C SER A 119 -13.44 10.04 4.83
N LYS A 120 -13.13 9.42 3.69
CA LYS A 120 -13.84 8.25 3.17
C LYS A 120 -13.66 7.02 4.07
N GLN A 121 -12.45 6.84 4.61
CA GLN A 121 -12.15 5.72 5.52
C GLN A 121 -13.01 5.76 6.78
N VAL A 122 -13.23 6.95 7.38
CA VAL A 122 -14.08 7.10 8.57
C VAL A 122 -15.53 6.75 8.27
N LEU A 123 -16.04 7.09 7.09
CA LEU A 123 -17.40 6.72 6.67
C LEU A 123 -17.62 5.20 6.63
N SER A 124 -16.56 4.42 6.39
CA SER A 124 -16.57 2.96 6.32
C SER A 124 -16.43 2.27 7.69
N LYS A 125 -16.28 2.99 8.82
CA LYS A 125 -16.07 2.38 10.15
C LYS A 125 -17.40 1.98 10.80
N PRO A 126 -17.74 0.68 10.93
CA PRO A 126 -19.04 0.23 11.42
C PRO A 126 -19.29 0.55 12.91
N TYR A 127 -18.23 0.68 13.71
CA TYR A 127 -18.32 0.95 15.16
C TYR A 127 -18.66 2.40 15.51
N LEU A 128 -18.71 3.32 14.54
CA LEU A 128 -19.11 4.72 14.76
C LEU A 128 -20.58 4.91 14.35
N PRO A 129 -21.40 5.65 15.15
CA PRO A 129 -22.75 6.01 14.75
C PRO A 129 -22.76 6.82 13.44
N GLY A 130 -23.80 6.63 12.61
CA GLY A 130 -23.84 7.22 11.26
C GLY A 130 -23.69 8.74 11.21
N ALA A 131 -24.35 9.47 12.10
CA ALA A 131 -24.22 10.94 12.20
C ALA A 131 -22.79 11.35 12.61
N SER A 132 -22.22 10.68 13.62
CA SER A 132 -20.85 10.95 14.08
C SER A 132 -19.81 10.68 12.99
N ARG A 133 -20.02 9.65 12.12
CA ARG A 133 -19.12 9.38 10.99
C ARG A 133 -19.07 10.54 10.00
N LYS A 134 -20.24 11.06 9.61
CA LYS A 134 -20.33 12.19 8.67
C LYS A 134 -19.65 13.45 9.24
N THR A 135 -19.96 13.79 10.49
CA THR A 135 -19.36 14.96 11.18
C THR A 135 -17.84 14.81 11.27
N LEU A 136 -17.35 13.64 11.69
CA LEU A 136 -15.91 13.39 11.81
C LEU A 136 -15.21 13.41 10.46
N ALA A 137 -15.83 12.89 9.40
CA ALA A 137 -15.29 12.96 8.05
C ALA A 137 -15.12 14.41 7.56
N VAL A 138 -16.11 15.28 7.83
CA VAL A 138 -16.04 16.71 7.52
C VAL A 138 -14.92 17.40 8.30
N ILE A 139 -14.81 17.12 9.61
CA ILE A 139 -13.76 17.70 10.47
C ILE A 139 -12.37 17.28 9.97
N ILE A 140 -12.16 15.99 9.68
CA ILE A 140 -10.88 15.50 9.17
C ILE A 140 -10.55 16.20 7.86
N ARG A 141 -11.48 16.26 6.92
CA ARG A 141 -11.29 16.95 5.64
C ARG A 141 -10.92 18.42 5.82
N ALA A 142 -11.61 19.13 6.72
CA ALA A 142 -11.32 20.53 7.00
C ALA A 142 -9.92 20.71 7.61
N LEU A 143 -9.54 19.86 8.57
CA LEU A 143 -8.21 19.88 9.18
C LEU A 143 -7.09 19.62 8.17
N GLU A 144 -7.25 18.61 7.30
CA GLU A 144 -6.29 18.31 6.24
C GLU A 144 -6.15 19.49 5.27
N ASN A 145 -7.27 20.06 4.80
CA ASN A 145 -7.25 21.18 3.87
C ASN A 145 -6.64 22.44 4.47
N LEU A 146 -7.00 22.80 5.69
CA LEU A 146 -6.48 24.01 6.37
C LEU A 146 -4.98 23.86 6.68
N SER A 147 -4.57 22.69 7.19
CA SER A 147 -3.16 22.45 7.52
C SER A 147 -2.29 22.34 6.26
N SER A 148 -2.82 21.82 5.16
CA SER A 148 -2.07 21.67 3.92
C SER A 148 -1.57 23.00 3.37
N ILE A 149 -2.29 24.10 3.58
CA ILE A 149 -1.93 25.45 3.08
C ILE A 149 -0.54 25.89 3.57
N ILE A 150 -0.16 25.50 4.79
CA ILE A 150 1.12 25.89 5.40
C ILE A 150 2.26 24.93 5.10
N PHE A 151 1.99 23.72 4.64
CA PHE A 151 3.01 22.74 4.33
C PHE A 151 3.79 23.10 3.05
N SER A 152 5.01 22.61 2.93
CA SER A 152 5.90 22.90 1.80
C SER A 152 5.58 22.04 0.59
N GLY A 153 4.91 20.90 0.78
CA GLY A 153 4.47 19.98 -0.25
C GLY A 153 3.47 18.95 0.29
N ILE A 154 2.67 18.40 -0.60
CA ILE A 154 1.73 17.31 -0.31
C ILE A 154 2.06 16.16 -1.28
N VAL A 155 2.22 14.98 -0.73
CA VAL A 155 2.31 13.72 -1.49
C VAL A 155 1.02 12.96 -1.28
N THR A 156 0.50 12.30 -2.29
CA THR A 156 -0.73 11.51 -2.19
C THR A 156 -0.57 10.17 -2.89
N ALA A 157 -1.17 9.11 -2.36
CA ALA A 157 -1.06 7.78 -2.92
C ALA A 157 -1.87 7.56 -4.22
N THR A 158 -2.86 8.42 -4.51
CA THR A 158 -3.68 8.35 -5.73
C THR A 158 -4.03 9.74 -6.24
N ASP A 159 -4.43 9.82 -7.53
CA ASP A 159 -4.90 11.07 -8.10
C ASP A 159 -6.24 11.52 -7.49
N ASP A 160 -7.10 10.58 -7.08
CA ASP A 160 -8.35 10.87 -6.37
C ASP A 160 -8.09 11.59 -5.04
N ILE A 161 -7.10 11.12 -4.27
CA ILE A 161 -6.67 11.81 -3.03
C ILE A 161 -6.07 13.18 -3.37
N ARG A 162 -5.24 13.29 -4.42
CA ARG A 162 -4.63 14.56 -4.83
C ARG A 162 -5.69 15.62 -5.16
N ASN A 163 -6.81 15.24 -5.75
CA ASN A 163 -7.90 16.17 -6.08
C ASN A 163 -8.47 16.88 -4.84
N ASN A 164 -8.37 16.25 -3.65
CA ASN A 164 -8.76 16.86 -2.39
C ASN A 164 -7.84 18.04 -1.99
N PHE A 165 -6.63 18.08 -2.54
CA PHE A 165 -5.60 19.10 -2.29
C PHE A 165 -5.29 19.94 -3.55
N SER A 166 -6.24 20.07 -4.47
CA SER A 166 -6.08 20.82 -5.73
C SER A 166 -5.72 22.30 -5.54
N HIS A 167 -6.06 22.86 -4.36
CA HIS A 167 -5.67 24.22 -3.97
C HIS A 167 -4.17 24.36 -3.62
N HIS A 168 -3.46 23.25 -3.37
CA HIS A 168 -2.04 23.27 -3.01
C HIS A 168 -1.16 23.13 -4.24
N LYS A 169 -0.38 24.19 -4.57
CA LYS A 169 0.44 24.26 -5.80
C LYS A 169 1.51 23.17 -5.92
N LYS A 170 1.92 22.56 -4.81
CA LYS A 170 2.94 21.49 -4.74
C LYS A 170 2.33 20.18 -4.21
N ALA A 171 1.10 19.85 -4.65
CA ALA A 171 0.51 18.55 -4.42
C ALA A 171 0.85 17.62 -5.59
N VAL A 172 1.51 16.49 -5.31
CA VAL A 172 1.89 15.48 -6.32
C VAL A 172 1.33 14.12 -5.94
N SER A 173 0.87 13.37 -6.93
CA SER A 173 0.49 11.97 -6.74
C SER A 173 1.71 11.09 -6.98
N VAL A 174 2.11 10.35 -5.94
CA VAL A 174 3.19 9.35 -5.96
C VAL A 174 2.56 8.02 -5.58
N LYS A 175 2.28 7.22 -6.58
CA LYS A 175 1.55 5.96 -6.41
C LYS A 175 2.45 4.87 -5.84
N ASN A 176 1.89 3.96 -5.04
CA ASN A 176 2.65 2.89 -4.42
C ASN A 176 2.82 1.69 -5.38
N TYR A 177 3.39 1.93 -6.56
CA TYR A 177 3.68 0.91 -7.55
C TYR A 177 4.89 0.04 -7.16
N PRO A 178 5.00 -1.20 -7.68
CA PRO A 178 6.08 -2.10 -7.33
C PRO A 178 7.44 -1.66 -7.83
N VAL A 179 8.48 -2.09 -7.14
CA VAL A 179 9.85 -2.07 -7.61
C VAL A 179 10.09 -3.33 -8.45
N MET A 180 10.29 -3.17 -9.76
CA MET A 180 10.35 -4.28 -10.72
C MET A 180 11.41 -5.33 -10.39
N SER A 181 12.56 -4.93 -9.85
CA SER A 181 13.66 -5.86 -9.55
C SER A 181 13.28 -6.97 -8.56
N TYR A 182 12.24 -6.78 -7.73
CA TYR A 182 11.76 -7.82 -6.80
C TYR A 182 11.02 -8.97 -7.49
N PHE A 183 10.63 -8.79 -8.77
CA PHE A 183 9.79 -9.73 -9.50
C PHE A 183 10.46 -10.30 -10.76
N GLN A 184 11.60 -9.74 -11.19
CA GLN A 184 12.26 -10.04 -12.47
C GLN A 184 13.20 -11.25 -12.48
N ASP A 185 13.51 -11.87 -11.33
CA ASP A 185 14.32 -13.08 -11.35
C ASP A 185 13.69 -14.17 -12.21
N GLU A 186 14.47 -14.90 -12.99
CA GLU A 186 13.98 -15.89 -13.94
C GLU A 186 12.98 -16.87 -13.31
N LYS A 187 11.91 -17.16 -14.04
CA LYS A 187 10.92 -18.21 -13.69
C LYS A 187 11.60 -19.59 -13.80
N ASN A 188 12.44 -19.93 -12.85
CA ASN A 188 13.10 -21.25 -12.80
C ASN A 188 12.21 -22.36 -12.21
N ASN A 189 10.89 -22.30 -12.37
CA ASN A 189 10.03 -23.33 -11.83
C ASN A 189 9.19 -24.00 -12.91
N THR A 190 9.85 -24.83 -13.74
CA THR A 190 9.22 -25.76 -14.70
C THR A 190 8.61 -27.00 -14.04
N GLN A 191 8.35 -27.00 -12.73
CA GLN A 191 7.61 -28.11 -12.13
C GLN A 191 6.18 -28.12 -12.65
N VAL A 192 5.84 -29.19 -13.40
CA VAL A 192 4.46 -29.48 -13.78
C VAL A 192 3.65 -29.69 -12.51
N ARG A 193 2.90 -28.68 -12.13
CA ARG A 193 2.03 -28.74 -10.94
C ARG A 193 0.71 -29.41 -11.29
N LYS A 194 0.21 -30.21 -10.37
CA LYS A 194 -1.08 -30.94 -10.52
C LYS A 194 -2.30 -30.09 -10.16
N GLU A 195 -2.09 -28.93 -9.53
CA GLU A 195 -3.16 -28.06 -9.04
C GLU A 195 -2.94 -26.60 -9.47
N PHE A 196 -4.02 -25.90 -9.75
CA PHE A 196 -4.05 -24.47 -10.05
C PHE A 196 -3.92 -23.66 -8.75
N ARG A 197 -3.09 -22.64 -8.72
CA ARG A 197 -2.78 -21.87 -7.51
C ARG A 197 -3.17 -20.41 -7.68
N VAL A 198 -4.19 -19.99 -6.93
CA VAL A 198 -4.60 -18.58 -6.86
C VAL A 198 -4.02 -17.97 -5.60
N VAL A 199 -3.39 -16.79 -5.70
CA VAL A 199 -2.74 -16.15 -4.55
C VAL A 199 -3.52 -14.92 -4.08
N TYR A 200 -3.58 -14.78 -2.77
CA TYR A 200 -4.05 -13.58 -2.07
C TYR A 200 -2.95 -13.06 -1.13
N VAL A 201 -2.52 -11.82 -1.31
CA VAL A 201 -1.49 -11.18 -0.48
C VAL A 201 -2.09 -10.02 0.33
N GLY A 202 -1.75 -9.95 1.61
CA GLY A 202 -2.06 -8.84 2.51
C GLY A 202 -3.05 -9.18 3.61
N GLY A 203 -3.50 -8.16 4.35
CA GLY A 203 -4.37 -8.35 5.52
C GLY A 203 -5.68 -9.06 5.16
N VAL A 204 -6.04 -10.05 5.95
CA VAL A 204 -7.24 -10.88 5.78
C VAL A 204 -8.42 -10.20 6.47
N SER A 205 -9.50 -9.95 5.71
CA SER A 205 -10.75 -9.41 6.26
C SER A 205 -11.92 -9.65 5.29
N LYS A 206 -13.15 -9.63 5.82
CA LYS A 206 -14.37 -9.75 5.01
C LYS A 206 -14.40 -8.72 3.87
N THR A 207 -14.14 -7.47 4.19
CA THR A 207 -14.20 -6.37 3.20
C THR A 207 -13.14 -6.45 2.10
N ARG A 208 -12.17 -7.34 2.26
CA ARG A 208 -11.15 -7.65 1.25
C ARG A 208 -11.48 -8.92 0.45
N GLY A 209 -12.72 -9.42 0.57
CA GLY A 209 -13.27 -10.50 -0.25
C GLY A 209 -12.77 -11.91 0.05
N ILE A 210 -12.16 -12.14 1.24
CA ILE A 210 -11.61 -13.45 1.57
C ILE A 210 -12.70 -14.49 1.79
N VAL A 211 -13.87 -14.09 2.32
CA VAL A 211 -15.00 -14.97 2.55
C VAL A 211 -15.54 -15.48 1.22
N GLU A 212 -15.80 -14.57 0.29
CA GLU A 212 -16.31 -14.87 -1.04
C GLU A 212 -15.32 -15.70 -1.86
N ALA A 213 -14.01 -15.44 -1.69
CA ALA A 213 -12.96 -16.22 -2.33
C ALA A 213 -12.95 -17.68 -1.85
N ILE A 214 -13.12 -17.93 -0.54
CA ILE A 214 -13.19 -19.29 0.02
C ILE A 214 -14.48 -19.98 -0.39
N GLN A 215 -15.61 -19.26 -0.42
CA GLN A 215 -16.88 -19.80 -0.92
C GLN A 215 -16.80 -20.15 -2.42
N ALA A 216 -16.08 -19.38 -3.22
CA ALA A 216 -15.87 -19.67 -4.63
C ALA A 216 -15.25 -21.05 -4.85
N LEU A 217 -14.34 -21.48 -3.99
CA LEU A 217 -13.70 -22.79 -4.08
C LEU A 217 -14.68 -23.97 -3.94
N GLU A 218 -15.87 -23.75 -3.35
CA GLU A 218 -16.89 -24.80 -3.21
C GLU A 218 -17.53 -25.17 -4.56
N TYR A 219 -17.53 -24.25 -5.52
CA TYR A 219 -18.10 -24.45 -6.85
C TYR A 219 -17.13 -25.08 -7.86
N ILE A 220 -15.83 -25.18 -7.52
CA ILE A 220 -14.79 -25.68 -8.40
C ILE A 220 -14.45 -27.12 -8.01
N GLU A 221 -14.66 -28.07 -8.92
CA GLU A 221 -14.32 -29.49 -8.68
C GLU A 221 -12.85 -29.81 -9.03
N LYS A 222 -12.27 -29.06 -9.96
CA LYS A 222 -10.90 -29.23 -10.42
C LYS A 222 -9.86 -28.97 -9.29
N PRO A 223 -8.67 -29.57 -9.40
CA PRO A 223 -7.61 -29.34 -8.42
C PRO A 223 -7.18 -27.88 -8.38
N ILE A 224 -7.53 -27.20 -7.28
CA ILE A 224 -7.21 -25.79 -7.03
C ILE A 224 -6.81 -25.55 -5.58
N LYS A 225 -5.91 -24.59 -5.37
CA LYS A 225 -5.52 -24.05 -4.06
C LYS A 225 -5.60 -22.54 -4.03
N LEU A 226 -6.12 -22.00 -2.94
CA LEU A 226 -6.01 -20.58 -2.60
C LEU A 226 -4.88 -20.40 -1.60
N ILE A 227 -3.81 -19.72 -2.04
CA ILE A 227 -2.62 -19.44 -1.24
C ILE A 227 -2.81 -18.09 -0.55
N ILE A 228 -2.81 -18.05 0.77
CA ILE A 228 -2.98 -16.82 1.54
C ILE A 228 -1.65 -16.42 2.18
N CYS A 229 -1.13 -15.26 1.76
CA CYS A 229 0.04 -14.60 2.33
C CYS A 229 -0.42 -13.42 3.17
N GLY A 230 -0.60 -13.63 4.47
CA GLY A 230 -1.10 -12.63 5.41
C GLY A 230 -1.43 -13.24 6.76
N ASP A 231 -1.78 -12.38 7.72
CA ASP A 231 -2.23 -12.84 9.03
C ASP A 231 -3.63 -13.47 8.91
N PHE A 232 -3.64 -14.78 8.77
CA PHE A 232 -4.82 -15.60 8.55
C PHE A 232 -5.15 -16.42 9.78
N ASN A 233 -6.31 -16.14 10.38
CA ASN A 233 -6.86 -16.91 11.48
C ASN A 233 -8.13 -17.65 11.05
N LEU A 234 -8.05 -18.97 10.92
CA LEU A 234 -9.16 -19.84 10.58
C LEU A 234 -10.34 -19.70 11.55
N TYR A 235 -10.03 -19.48 12.83
CA TYR A 235 -11.01 -19.39 13.92
C TYR A 235 -11.40 -17.93 14.26
N ASP A 236 -11.12 -16.97 13.39
CA ASP A 236 -11.63 -15.61 13.55
C ASP A 236 -13.16 -15.65 13.63
N GLU A 237 -13.72 -15.33 14.80
CA GLU A 237 -15.18 -15.37 15.04
C GLU A 237 -15.96 -14.42 14.13
N GLY A 238 -15.34 -13.32 13.69
CA GLY A 238 -15.94 -12.37 12.75
C GLY A 238 -16.05 -12.91 11.32
N LEU A 239 -15.14 -13.81 10.91
CA LEU A 239 -15.08 -14.38 9.58
C LEU A 239 -15.70 -15.76 9.49
N ARG A 240 -15.62 -16.57 10.55
CA ARG A 240 -16.13 -17.95 10.66
C ARG A 240 -15.74 -18.84 9.47
N LEU A 241 -14.50 -18.74 9.01
CA LEU A 241 -14.03 -19.36 7.77
C LEU A 241 -14.10 -20.89 7.80
N TYR A 242 -14.01 -21.48 9.00
CA TYR A 242 -14.13 -22.92 9.22
C TYR A 242 -15.49 -23.52 8.81
N GLN A 243 -16.52 -22.69 8.60
CA GLN A 243 -17.86 -23.13 8.20
C GLN A 243 -17.96 -23.43 6.69
N PHE A 244 -17.02 -22.94 5.90
CA PHE A 244 -17.05 -23.10 4.45
C PHE A 244 -16.34 -24.37 4.00
N LYS A 245 -16.99 -25.16 3.13
CA LYS A 245 -16.40 -26.39 2.56
C LYS A 245 -15.14 -26.10 1.76
N GLY A 246 -15.04 -24.94 1.13
CA GLY A 246 -13.86 -24.51 0.37
C GLY A 246 -12.58 -24.37 1.19
N ILE A 247 -12.67 -24.34 2.53
CA ILE A 247 -11.54 -24.11 3.42
C ILE A 247 -10.43 -25.17 3.30
N HIS A 248 -10.76 -26.41 2.95
CA HIS A 248 -9.77 -27.48 2.76
C HIS A 248 -8.87 -27.26 1.52
N LYS A 249 -9.26 -26.35 0.62
CA LYS A 249 -8.48 -25.92 -0.55
C LYS A 249 -7.64 -24.69 -0.26
N VAL A 250 -7.60 -24.19 0.99
CA VAL A 250 -6.82 -23.04 1.40
C VAL A 250 -5.48 -23.49 1.98
N GLU A 251 -4.40 -22.84 1.56
CA GLU A 251 -3.07 -22.96 2.12
C GLU A 251 -2.65 -21.61 2.66
N SER A 252 -2.42 -21.48 3.96
CA SER A 252 -1.95 -20.25 4.57
C SER A 252 -0.43 -20.31 4.80
N LEU A 253 0.28 -19.34 4.23
CA LEU A 253 1.72 -19.18 4.44
C LEU A 253 2.05 -18.19 5.56
N GLY A 254 1.01 -17.59 6.18
CA GLY A 254 1.20 -16.55 7.19
C GLY A 254 1.74 -15.26 6.63
N TRP A 255 2.34 -14.44 7.49
CA TRP A 255 3.01 -13.22 7.07
C TRP A 255 4.32 -13.55 6.35
N ILE A 256 4.52 -12.94 5.19
CA ILE A 256 5.71 -13.12 4.36
C ILE A 256 6.38 -11.76 4.19
N SER A 257 7.71 -11.72 4.27
CA SER A 257 8.47 -10.50 4.02
C SER A 257 8.31 -10.04 2.58
N HIS A 258 8.40 -8.75 2.34
CA HIS A 258 8.26 -8.17 1.01
C HIS A 258 9.28 -8.74 0.01
N GLU A 259 10.49 -9.04 0.46
CA GLU A 259 11.55 -9.64 -0.35
C GLU A 259 11.22 -11.07 -0.80
N SER A 260 10.44 -11.82 0.00
CA SER A 260 10.07 -13.21 -0.30
C SER A 260 8.80 -13.34 -1.12
N ILE A 261 8.00 -12.26 -1.26
CA ILE A 261 6.71 -12.31 -1.94
C ILE A 261 6.86 -12.69 -3.41
N GLY A 262 7.87 -12.15 -4.10
CA GLY A 262 8.14 -12.46 -5.50
C GLY A 262 8.34 -13.96 -5.75
N GLN A 263 9.01 -14.66 -4.82
CA GLN A 263 9.21 -16.10 -4.93
C GLN A 263 7.90 -16.89 -4.81
N VAL A 264 7.00 -16.46 -3.90
CA VAL A 264 5.69 -17.09 -3.76
C VAL A 264 4.83 -16.86 -5.00
N LEU A 265 4.81 -15.63 -5.52
CA LEU A 265 4.03 -15.29 -6.72
C LEU A 265 4.42 -16.15 -7.92
N LYS A 266 5.72 -16.47 -8.10
CA LYS A 266 6.20 -17.37 -9.17
C LYS A 266 5.65 -18.79 -9.05
N THR A 267 5.18 -19.19 -7.88
CA THR A 267 4.55 -20.49 -7.66
C THR A 267 3.04 -20.49 -7.87
N CYS A 268 2.45 -19.40 -8.32
CA CYS A 268 1.01 -19.23 -8.50
C CYS A 268 0.65 -18.99 -9.97
N ASP A 269 -0.62 -19.15 -10.30
CA ASP A 269 -1.17 -19.06 -11.64
C ASP A 269 -2.04 -17.84 -11.86
N ALA A 270 -2.61 -17.26 -10.80
CA ALA A 270 -3.42 -16.03 -10.84
C ALA A 270 -3.40 -15.31 -9.49
N GLY A 271 -3.60 -13.98 -9.50
CA GLY A 271 -3.71 -13.14 -8.31
C GLY A 271 -5.14 -12.68 -8.05
N LEU A 272 -5.56 -12.61 -6.77
CA LEU A 272 -6.91 -12.25 -6.37
C LEU A 272 -7.01 -10.88 -5.70
N VAL A 273 -7.88 -10.00 -6.22
CA VAL A 273 -8.10 -8.60 -5.75
C VAL A 273 -9.60 -8.30 -5.66
N CYS A 274 -10.37 -9.12 -4.95
CA CYS A 274 -11.83 -9.01 -4.81
C CYS A 274 -12.24 -8.14 -3.60
N LEU A 275 -11.99 -6.83 -3.68
CA LEU A 275 -12.38 -5.87 -2.64
C LEU A 275 -13.89 -5.61 -2.66
N HIS A 276 -14.53 -5.45 -1.49
CA HIS A 276 -15.93 -5.03 -1.40
C HIS A 276 -16.12 -3.56 -1.85
N PRO A 277 -17.32 -3.17 -2.32
CA PRO A 277 -17.61 -1.82 -2.82
C PRO A 277 -17.77 -0.79 -1.69
N LEU A 278 -16.69 -0.58 -0.92
CA LEU A 278 -16.63 0.46 0.10
C LEU A 278 -16.13 1.79 -0.51
N PRO A 279 -16.58 2.95 0.03
CA PRO A 279 -16.21 4.25 -0.51
C PRO A 279 -14.72 4.50 -0.70
N ASN A 280 -13.88 3.96 0.20
CA ASN A 280 -12.43 4.05 0.12
C ASN A 280 -11.80 3.03 -0.84
N TYR A 281 -12.49 1.93 -1.18
CA TYR A 281 -11.97 0.92 -2.10
C TYR A 281 -12.34 1.18 -3.57
N LEU A 282 -13.47 1.87 -3.82
CA LEU A 282 -13.94 2.16 -5.18
C LEU A 282 -12.93 2.98 -6.01
N THR A 283 -12.07 3.77 -5.34
CA THR A 283 -11.04 4.61 -5.97
C THR A 283 -9.62 4.21 -5.57
N ALA A 284 -9.46 3.09 -4.85
CA ALA A 284 -8.15 2.61 -4.42
C ALA A 284 -7.38 1.93 -5.54
N LEU A 285 -6.06 2.07 -5.48
CA LEU A 285 -5.09 1.33 -6.30
C LEU A 285 -4.35 0.34 -5.39
N PRO A 286 -4.87 -0.88 -5.19
CA PRO A 286 -4.25 -1.85 -4.28
C PRO A 286 -2.90 -2.32 -4.81
N VAL A 287 -1.86 -2.20 -3.99
CA VAL A 287 -0.47 -2.53 -4.35
C VAL A 287 -0.35 -3.93 -4.92
N LYS A 288 -1.01 -4.91 -4.29
CA LYS A 288 -1.01 -6.31 -4.71
C LYS A 288 -1.45 -6.53 -6.18
N LEU A 289 -2.34 -5.67 -6.72
CA LEU A 289 -2.73 -5.74 -8.14
C LEU A 289 -1.48 -5.62 -9.01
N PHE A 290 -0.68 -4.60 -8.76
CA PHE A 290 0.50 -4.31 -9.57
C PHE A 290 1.66 -5.27 -9.29
N GLU A 291 1.76 -5.81 -8.07
CA GLU A 291 2.72 -6.87 -7.72
C GLU A 291 2.42 -8.17 -8.48
N TYR A 292 1.14 -8.55 -8.59
CA TYR A 292 0.74 -9.70 -9.40
C TYR A 292 1.09 -9.49 -10.87
N LEU A 293 0.74 -8.31 -11.42
CA LEU A 293 1.08 -7.96 -12.80
C LEU A 293 2.60 -7.94 -13.02
N ALA A 294 3.39 -7.40 -12.08
CA ALA A 294 4.86 -7.41 -12.15
C ALA A 294 5.45 -8.83 -12.15
N ALA A 295 4.80 -9.76 -11.44
CA ALA A 295 5.17 -11.17 -11.41
C ALA A 295 4.66 -11.97 -12.63
N GLY A 296 3.95 -11.34 -13.57
CA GLY A 296 3.36 -11.98 -14.74
C GLY A 296 2.16 -12.86 -14.43
N LEU A 297 1.44 -12.56 -13.37
CA LEU A 297 0.20 -13.24 -13.01
C LEU A 297 -1.01 -12.44 -13.54
N PRO A 298 -1.94 -13.07 -14.27
CA PRO A 298 -3.24 -12.47 -14.54
C PRO A 298 -4.00 -12.26 -13.22
N VAL A 299 -4.85 -11.25 -13.19
CA VAL A 299 -5.59 -10.91 -11.97
C VAL A 299 -7.08 -11.18 -12.11
N ILE A 300 -7.71 -11.65 -11.02
CA ILE A 300 -9.15 -11.64 -10.83
C ILE A 300 -9.46 -10.48 -9.89
N ALA A 301 -10.08 -9.41 -10.40
CA ALA A 301 -10.26 -8.16 -9.68
C ALA A 301 -11.73 -7.77 -9.57
N SER A 302 -12.07 -6.92 -8.59
CA SER A 302 -13.40 -6.32 -8.48
C SER A 302 -13.71 -5.48 -9.72
N ASP A 303 -14.95 -5.52 -10.21
CA ASP A 303 -15.45 -4.78 -11.38
C ASP A 303 -15.65 -3.27 -11.14
N PHE A 304 -14.77 -2.68 -10.31
CA PHE A 304 -14.80 -1.23 -10.06
C PHE A 304 -14.23 -0.45 -11.24
N PRO A 305 -14.77 0.75 -11.55
CA PRO A 305 -14.32 1.53 -12.71
C PRO A 305 -12.81 1.71 -12.77
N VAL A 306 -12.16 2.02 -11.64
CA VAL A 306 -10.70 2.24 -11.60
C VAL A 306 -9.90 0.98 -11.89
N LEU A 307 -10.35 -0.19 -11.41
CA LEU A 307 -9.70 -1.48 -11.64
C LEU A 307 -9.97 -1.97 -13.07
N LYS A 308 -11.19 -1.79 -13.59
CA LYS A 308 -11.52 -2.12 -14.99
C LYS A 308 -10.68 -1.35 -15.99
N ILE A 309 -10.44 -0.07 -15.77
CA ILE A 309 -9.53 0.71 -16.63
C ILE A 309 -8.14 0.07 -16.72
N ILE A 310 -7.65 -0.49 -15.62
CA ILE A 310 -6.34 -1.13 -15.58
C ILE A 310 -6.40 -2.54 -16.17
N VAL A 311 -7.33 -3.37 -15.68
CA VAL A 311 -7.39 -4.80 -16.01
C VAL A 311 -7.87 -5.02 -17.44
N ASP A 312 -9.02 -4.45 -17.80
CA ASP A 312 -9.60 -4.58 -19.14
C ASP A 312 -8.77 -3.77 -20.16
N GLY A 313 -8.35 -2.55 -19.79
CA GLY A 313 -7.56 -1.67 -20.67
C GLY A 313 -6.21 -2.25 -21.06
N ASN A 314 -5.60 -3.07 -20.21
CA ASN A 314 -4.35 -3.76 -20.51
C ASN A 314 -4.56 -5.26 -20.85
N ARG A 315 -5.77 -5.78 -20.84
CA ARG A 315 -6.08 -7.22 -21.06
C ARG A 315 -5.23 -8.12 -20.17
N CYS A 316 -5.14 -7.79 -18.87
CA CYS A 316 -4.24 -8.47 -17.94
C CYS A 316 -4.97 -9.26 -16.85
N GLY A 317 -6.24 -9.59 -17.05
CA GLY A 317 -7.05 -10.36 -16.11
C GLY A 317 -8.54 -10.25 -16.38
N LEU A 318 -9.35 -10.61 -15.37
CA LEU A 318 -10.80 -10.65 -15.40
C LEU A 318 -11.39 -9.80 -14.29
N CYS A 319 -12.39 -8.97 -14.62
CA CYS A 319 -13.14 -8.20 -13.63
C CYS A 319 -14.46 -8.93 -13.29
N VAL A 320 -14.73 -9.08 -11.98
CA VAL A 320 -15.89 -9.81 -11.45
C VAL A 320 -16.61 -9.03 -10.36
N ASN A 321 -17.89 -9.30 -10.14
CA ASN A 321 -18.56 -8.85 -8.93
C ASN A 321 -17.92 -9.49 -7.69
N PRO A 322 -17.27 -8.73 -6.80
CA PRO A 322 -16.55 -9.29 -5.67
C PRO A 322 -17.45 -9.90 -4.57
N LEU A 323 -18.75 -9.64 -4.64
CA LEU A 323 -19.74 -10.17 -3.70
C LEU A 323 -20.42 -11.44 -4.21
N ASP A 324 -20.05 -11.91 -5.40
CA ASP A 324 -20.59 -13.13 -6.01
C ASP A 324 -19.53 -14.25 -6.07
N PRO A 325 -19.57 -15.23 -5.14
CA PRO A 325 -18.64 -16.35 -5.17
C PRO A 325 -18.68 -17.18 -6.45
N ARG A 326 -19.85 -17.24 -7.14
CA ARG A 326 -19.98 -17.99 -8.40
C ARG A 326 -19.25 -17.27 -9.55
N ALA A 327 -19.34 -15.94 -9.60
CA ALA A 327 -18.59 -15.16 -10.58
C ALA A 327 -17.08 -15.28 -10.36
N ILE A 328 -16.63 -15.28 -9.09
CA ILE A 328 -15.22 -15.49 -8.74
C ILE A 328 -14.78 -16.91 -9.17
N ALA A 329 -15.59 -17.94 -8.87
CA ALA A 329 -15.29 -19.31 -9.28
C ALA A 329 -15.21 -19.46 -10.80
N ALA A 330 -16.15 -18.91 -11.55
CA ALA A 330 -16.16 -18.94 -13.01
C ALA A 330 -14.91 -18.29 -13.60
N ALA A 331 -14.44 -17.18 -13.03
CA ALA A 331 -13.20 -16.55 -13.46
C ALA A 331 -11.96 -17.41 -13.17
N MET A 332 -11.92 -18.10 -12.01
CA MET A 332 -10.87 -19.06 -11.70
C MET A 332 -10.86 -20.22 -12.69
N GLU A 333 -12.01 -20.84 -12.97
CA GLU A 333 -12.14 -21.94 -13.92
C GLU A 333 -11.79 -21.51 -15.34
N TYR A 334 -12.19 -20.30 -15.75
CA TYR A 334 -11.80 -19.75 -17.04
C TYR A 334 -10.27 -19.72 -17.21
N LEU A 335 -9.55 -19.19 -16.22
CA LEU A 335 -8.09 -19.14 -16.26
C LEU A 335 -7.45 -20.54 -16.17
N MET A 336 -8.10 -21.53 -15.58
CA MET A 336 -7.66 -22.92 -15.59
C MET A 336 -7.78 -23.54 -16.98
N ASP A 337 -8.90 -23.29 -17.66
CA ASP A 337 -9.26 -23.92 -18.92
C ASP A 337 -8.62 -23.27 -20.15
N HIS A 338 -8.14 -22.01 -20.00
CA HIS A 338 -7.53 -21.24 -21.08
C HIS A 338 -6.06 -20.85 -20.76
N PRO A 339 -5.14 -21.86 -20.74
CA PRO A 339 -3.74 -21.61 -20.31
C PRO A 339 -2.99 -20.65 -21.23
N GLU A 340 -3.32 -20.61 -22.53
CA GLU A 340 -2.69 -19.69 -23.49
C GLU A 340 -3.12 -18.24 -23.22
N GLU A 341 -4.43 -18.00 -23.08
CA GLU A 341 -4.96 -16.65 -22.75
C GLU A 341 -4.46 -16.19 -21.38
N ARG A 342 -4.41 -17.11 -20.40
CA ARG A 342 -3.82 -16.84 -19.09
C ARG A 342 -2.38 -16.36 -19.19
N ALA A 343 -1.57 -17.02 -20.02
CA ALA A 343 -0.18 -16.63 -20.24
C ALA A 343 -0.08 -15.27 -20.94
N GLU A 344 -0.93 -15.02 -21.95
CA GLU A 344 -1.00 -13.72 -22.62
C GLU A 344 -1.40 -12.60 -21.66
N MET A 345 -2.43 -12.81 -20.82
CA MET A 345 -2.84 -11.85 -19.79
C MET A 345 -1.70 -11.54 -18.82
N GLY A 346 -0.93 -12.54 -18.41
CA GLY A 346 0.25 -12.36 -17.56
C GLY A 346 1.31 -11.49 -18.21
N LEU A 347 1.65 -11.75 -19.48
CA LEU A 347 2.60 -10.93 -20.26
C LEU A 347 2.11 -9.49 -20.43
N ASN A 348 0.85 -9.30 -20.74
CA ASN A 348 0.23 -7.99 -20.87
C ASN A 348 0.33 -7.21 -19.56
N GLY A 349 0.14 -7.87 -18.41
CA GLY A 349 0.31 -7.30 -17.09
C GLY A 349 1.75 -6.83 -16.86
N MET A 350 2.74 -7.63 -17.16
CA MET A 350 4.16 -7.27 -17.05
C MET A 350 4.49 -6.04 -17.90
N HIS A 351 4.09 -6.04 -19.17
CA HIS A 351 4.30 -4.90 -20.06
C HIS A 351 3.63 -3.60 -19.55
N ALA A 352 2.43 -3.71 -18.96
CA ALA A 352 1.75 -2.55 -18.39
C ALA A 352 2.52 -1.98 -17.20
N VAL A 353 3.11 -2.84 -16.35
CA VAL A 353 3.95 -2.40 -15.22
C VAL A 353 5.25 -1.78 -15.72
N GLU A 354 5.94 -2.41 -16.64
CA GLU A 354 7.17 -1.87 -17.25
C GLU A 354 6.95 -0.50 -17.88
N LYS A 355 5.81 -0.31 -18.56
CA LYS A 355 5.49 0.94 -19.27
C LYS A 355 5.13 2.08 -18.33
N GLY A 356 4.51 1.82 -17.15
CA GLY A 356 4.04 2.94 -16.34
C GLY A 356 3.64 2.64 -14.92
N TYR A 357 3.28 1.40 -14.55
CA TYR A 357 2.84 1.08 -13.19
C TYR A 357 3.99 0.59 -12.31
N ASN A 358 5.14 1.28 -12.35
CA ASN A 358 6.35 0.93 -11.60
C ASN A 358 6.87 2.10 -10.76
N TRP A 359 7.64 1.76 -9.73
CA TRP A 359 8.18 2.75 -8.80
C TRP A 359 9.15 3.74 -9.45
N ASN A 360 9.91 3.37 -10.47
CA ASN A 360 10.86 4.26 -11.11
C ASN A 360 10.21 5.52 -11.69
N ALA A 361 9.00 5.38 -12.25
CA ALA A 361 8.21 6.50 -12.76
C ALA A 361 7.72 7.42 -11.62
N GLU A 362 7.32 6.84 -10.49
CA GLU A 362 6.81 7.58 -9.34
C GLU A 362 7.94 8.23 -8.52
N ARG A 363 9.07 7.53 -8.37
CA ARG A 363 10.29 8.03 -7.72
C ARG A 363 10.69 9.40 -8.23
N GLN A 364 10.68 9.62 -9.55
CA GLN A 364 11.11 10.89 -10.13
C GLN A 364 10.21 12.05 -9.67
N LYS A 365 8.90 11.84 -9.54
CA LYS A 365 7.96 12.86 -9.04
C LYS A 365 8.28 13.28 -7.61
N LEU A 366 8.62 12.31 -6.75
CA LEU A 366 9.03 12.56 -5.36
C LEU A 366 10.33 13.39 -5.32
N LEU A 367 11.34 12.98 -6.08
CA LEU A 367 12.63 13.68 -6.12
C LEU A 367 12.49 15.11 -6.66
N ASP A 368 11.65 15.34 -7.67
CA ASP A 368 11.40 16.67 -8.23
C ASP A 368 10.66 17.58 -7.26
N LEU A 369 9.71 17.05 -6.48
CA LEU A 369 9.07 17.76 -5.39
C LEU A 369 10.11 18.24 -4.36
N TYR A 370 10.98 17.34 -3.90
CA TYR A 370 12.04 17.66 -2.92
C TYR A 370 13.02 18.72 -3.42
N LYS A 371 13.51 18.57 -4.66
CA LYS A 371 14.36 19.58 -5.30
C LYS A 371 13.66 20.95 -5.37
N GLY A 372 12.37 20.95 -5.72
CA GLY A 372 11.56 22.17 -5.79
C GLY A 372 11.28 22.82 -4.42
N ILE A 373 11.31 22.04 -3.31
CA ILE A 373 11.17 22.52 -1.94
C ILE A 373 12.48 23.14 -1.43
N LEU A 374 13.64 22.54 -1.76
CA LEU A 374 14.96 22.97 -1.28
C LEU A 374 15.48 24.22 -2.01
N LYS A 375 15.12 24.43 -3.27
CA LYS A 375 15.56 25.59 -4.07
C LYS A 375 14.98 26.94 -3.59
N ARG A 376 14.05 26.93 -2.65
CA ARG A 376 13.43 28.12 -2.04
C ARG A 376 13.79 28.21 -0.55
#